data_0e8d8e7cb7ed2d117923a67d1eb2fb1b
#
_entry.id   0e8d8e7cb7ed2d117923a67d1eb2fb1b
#
_cell.length_a   1.000
_cell.length_b   1.000
_cell.length_c   1.000
_cell.angle_alpha   90.00
_cell.angle_beta   90.00
_cell.angle_gamma   90.00
#
_symmetry.space_group_name_H-M   'P 1'
#
loop_
_entity.id
_entity.type
_entity.pdbx_description
1 polymer ?
#
loop_
_entity_poly.entity_id
_entity_poly.type
_entity_poly.pdbx_seq_one_letter_code
_entity_poly.pdbx_strand_id
1 'polypeptide(L)'
;QGSGRIKLNDGRLVRLGYAGQNGHDYKSIGPYFKEYNATGINSALDMIEWLHRNPQDSRKIIERNQSYVFFRTINGDGPIGAQGISLIPERSIAIDKAIYPYGTPIWIDTSLPKTRNYIERKYRRLFIAQDTGGAIKGAIRGDIFFGHGKRGEELACYMNNKGKQYALFPKSVKIPNYYRTH
;
A
#
# COMPACT_ATOMS: atom_id res chain seq x y z
N GLN A 1 1.54 6.04 -4.31
CA GLN A 1 1.10 5.84 -5.69
C GLN A 1 -0.12 4.98 -5.61
N GLY A 2 -1.18 5.35 -6.24
CA GLY A 2 -2.41 4.62 -6.03
C GLY A 2 -3.38 4.81 -7.17
N SER A 3 -4.41 4.02 -7.12
CA SER A 3 -5.64 4.23 -7.84
C SER A 3 -6.75 4.34 -6.83
N GLY A 4 -7.79 5.07 -7.20
CA GLY A 4 -8.93 5.27 -6.33
C GLY A 4 -10.23 5.35 -7.11
N ARG A 5 -11.33 5.27 -6.39
CA ARG A 5 -12.65 5.59 -6.90
C ARG A 5 -13.17 6.81 -6.17
N ILE A 6 -13.62 7.80 -6.91
CA ILE A 6 -14.26 9.00 -6.37
C ILE A 6 -15.72 8.97 -6.78
N LYS A 7 -16.62 9.12 -5.83
CA LYS A 7 -18.03 9.39 -6.09
C LYS A 7 -18.20 10.90 -6.19
N LEU A 8 -18.61 11.36 -7.36
CA LEU A 8 -18.92 12.75 -7.61
C LEU A 8 -20.26 13.15 -6.97
N ASN A 9 -20.52 14.45 -6.86
CA ASN A 9 -21.76 14.98 -6.29
C ASN A 9 -23.00 14.58 -7.10
N ASP A 10 -22.85 14.31 -8.39
CA ASP A 10 -23.91 13.82 -9.30
C ASP A 10 -24.12 12.30 -9.21
N GLY A 11 -23.41 11.62 -8.30
CA GLY A 11 -23.50 10.18 -8.07
C GLY A 11 -22.64 9.32 -8.98
N ARG A 12 -22.00 9.86 -10.02
CA ARG A 12 -21.10 9.12 -10.90
C ARG A 12 -19.85 8.65 -10.14
N LEU A 13 -19.40 7.45 -10.46
CA LEU A 13 -18.13 6.93 -9.98
C LEU A 13 -17.05 7.18 -11.03
N VAL A 14 -16.04 7.95 -10.66
CA VAL A 14 -14.87 8.20 -11.48
C VAL A 14 -13.69 7.42 -10.90
N ARG A 15 -12.95 6.77 -11.78
CA ARG A 15 -11.76 6.02 -11.41
C ARG A 15 -10.53 6.85 -11.72
N LEU A 16 -9.64 6.90 -10.76
CA LEU A 16 -8.38 7.62 -10.85
C LEU A 16 -7.21 6.63 -10.82
N GLY A 17 -6.25 6.87 -11.68
CA GLY A 17 -4.96 6.21 -11.67
C GLY A 17 -3.85 7.24 -11.54
N TYR A 18 -2.69 6.79 -11.08
CA TYR A 18 -1.49 7.61 -10.97
C TYR A 18 -1.12 8.24 -12.32
N ALA A 19 -0.81 9.52 -12.31
CA ALA A 19 -0.36 10.27 -13.49
C ALA A 19 1.08 10.78 -13.34
N GLY A 20 1.49 11.13 -12.12
CA GLY A 20 2.80 11.67 -11.85
C GLY A 20 2.94 12.18 -10.43
N GLN A 21 4.09 12.72 -10.09
CA GLN A 21 4.37 13.39 -8.82
C GLN A 21 5.20 14.66 -9.06
N ASN A 22 5.23 15.52 -8.06
CA ASN A 22 5.93 16.81 -8.13
C ASN A 22 7.45 16.74 -7.89
N GLY A 23 8.03 15.53 -7.76
CA GLY A 23 9.47 15.33 -7.59
C GLY A 23 10.01 15.45 -6.16
N HIS A 24 9.18 15.84 -5.18
CA HIS A 24 9.61 15.85 -3.78
C HIS A 24 9.59 14.45 -3.16
N ASP A 25 10.51 14.22 -2.22
CA ASP A 25 10.55 12.98 -1.46
C ASP A 25 9.32 12.84 -0.56
N TYR A 26 8.81 11.61 -0.48
CA TYR A 26 7.71 11.29 0.42
C TYR A 26 8.14 11.39 1.88
N LYS A 27 7.36 12.14 2.66
CA LYS A 27 7.48 12.21 4.12
C LYS A 27 6.20 11.69 4.76
N SER A 28 6.33 10.69 5.65
CA SER A 28 5.18 10.22 6.41
C SER A 28 4.65 11.30 7.33
N ILE A 29 3.34 11.49 7.32
CA ILE A 29 2.68 12.46 8.22
C ILE A 29 2.43 11.92 9.62
N GLY A 30 2.55 10.60 9.83
CA GLY A 30 2.27 9.94 11.10
C GLY A 30 2.98 10.55 12.33
N PRO A 31 4.28 10.85 12.28
CA PRO A 31 4.98 11.46 13.42
C PRO A 31 4.41 12.81 13.87
N TYR A 32 3.82 13.59 12.95
CA TYR A 32 3.35 14.94 13.22
C TYR A 32 2.06 14.99 14.05
N PHE A 33 1.29 13.90 14.12
CA PHE A 33 0.09 13.84 14.95
C PHE A 33 0.38 14.09 16.44
N LYS A 34 1.58 13.74 16.90
CA LYS A 34 2.00 14.00 18.28
C LYS A 34 2.09 15.49 18.61
N GLU A 35 2.43 16.33 17.65
CA GLU A 35 2.52 17.79 17.80
C GLU A 35 1.14 18.43 18.10
N TYR A 36 0.07 17.72 17.77
CA TYR A 36 -1.32 18.14 17.94
C TYR A 36 -2.05 17.37 19.06
N ASN A 37 -1.29 16.76 19.98
CA ASN A 37 -1.84 15.97 21.08
C ASN A 37 -2.85 14.89 20.62
N ALA A 38 -2.70 14.39 19.42
CA ALA A 38 -3.55 13.33 18.89
C ALA A 38 -3.27 12.02 19.62
N THR A 39 -4.22 11.55 20.41
CA THR A 39 -4.16 10.28 21.15
C THR A 39 -4.94 9.19 20.42
N GLY A 40 -4.61 7.92 20.67
CA GLY A 40 -5.33 6.78 20.10
C GLY A 40 -5.05 6.50 18.62
N ILE A 41 -3.99 7.08 18.05
CA ILE A 41 -3.57 6.86 16.66
C ILE A 41 -2.71 5.58 16.59
N ASN A 42 -3.32 4.47 16.23
CA ASN A 42 -2.68 3.15 16.13
C ASN A 42 -2.68 2.58 14.70
N SER A 43 -3.43 3.20 13.79
CA SER A 43 -3.56 2.76 12.41
C SER A 43 -3.72 3.94 11.45
N ALA A 44 -3.57 3.68 10.15
CA ALA A 44 -3.87 4.68 9.11
C ALA A 44 -5.36 5.10 9.15
N LEU A 45 -6.26 4.21 9.54
CA LEU A 45 -7.67 4.53 9.70
C LEU A 45 -7.91 5.55 10.82
N ASP A 46 -7.23 5.38 11.97
CA ASP A 46 -7.32 6.34 13.08
C ASP A 46 -6.80 7.72 12.65
N MET A 47 -5.71 7.76 11.86
CA MET A 47 -5.21 9.02 11.29
C MET A 47 -6.25 9.70 10.40
N ILE A 48 -6.89 8.96 9.50
CA ILE A 48 -7.93 9.49 8.60
C ILE A 48 -9.11 10.03 9.41
N GLU A 49 -9.59 9.27 10.40
CA GLU A 49 -10.68 9.70 11.27
C GLU A 49 -10.33 10.95 12.07
N TRP A 50 -9.10 11.04 12.60
CA TRP A 50 -8.64 12.22 13.31
C TRP A 50 -8.60 13.46 12.41
N LEU A 51 -8.06 13.32 11.19
CA LEU A 51 -8.01 14.39 10.20
C LEU A 51 -9.42 14.91 9.87
N HIS A 52 -10.40 14.02 9.72
CA HIS A 52 -11.79 14.42 9.47
C HIS A 52 -12.42 15.17 10.63
N ARG A 53 -12.07 14.82 11.88
CA ARG A 53 -12.60 15.49 13.09
C ARG A 53 -11.91 16.82 13.37
N ASN A 54 -10.72 17.06 12.83
CA ASN A 54 -9.89 18.23 13.09
C ASN A 54 -9.51 18.98 11.80
N PRO A 55 -10.46 19.52 11.04
CA PRO A 55 -10.22 20.05 9.70
C PRO A 55 -9.24 21.24 9.67
N GLN A 56 -9.18 22.03 10.75
CA GLN A 56 -8.26 23.18 10.84
C GLN A 56 -6.79 22.75 10.95
N ASP A 57 -6.51 21.66 11.67
CA ASP A 57 -5.14 21.17 11.85
C ASP A 57 -4.75 20.14 10.79
N SER A 58 -5.74 19.52 10.16
CA SER A 58 -5.54 18.52 9.09
C SER A 58 -4.68 19.07 7.97
N ARG A 59 -4.96 20.29 7.52
CA ARG A 59 -4.20 20.95 6.45
C ARG A 59 -2.73 21.09 6.83
N LYS A 60 -2.44 21.55 8.04
CA LYS A 60 -1.08 21.78 8.54
C LYS A 60 -0.29 20.46 8.62
N ILE A 61 -0.95 19.35 9.03
CA ILE A 61 -0.33 18.03 9.08
C ILE A 61 -0.07 17.49 7.67
N ILE A 62 -1.07 17.56 6.78
CA ILE A 62 -0.96 17.03 5.42
C ILE A 62 0.12 17.76 4.63
N GLU A 63 0.22 19.08 4.76
CA GLU A 63 1.23 19.93 4.09
C GLU A 63 2.67 19.66 4.54
N ARG A 64 2.89 18.93 5.65
CA ARG A 64 4.24 18.46 6.06
C ARG A 64 4.83 17.47 5.06
N ASN A 65 3.99 16.76 4.30
CA ASN A 65 4.43 15.94 3.18
C ASN A 65 4.43 16.79 1.90
N GLN A 66 5.61 17.17 1.44
CA GLN A 66 5.79 17.97 0.23
C GLN A 66 5.58 17.17 -1.06
N SER A 67 5.57 15.83 -0.96
CA SER A 67 5.30 14.97 -2.11
C SER A 67 3.82 15.03 -2.48
N TYR A 68 3.53 15.49 -3.68
CA TYR A 68 2.18 15.60 -4.22
C TYR A 68 2.02 14.68 -5.43
N VAL A 69 0.95 13.92 -5.46
CA VAL A 69 0.64 12.96 -6.53
C VAL A 69 -0.48 13.50 -7.40
N PHE A 70 -0.26 13.47 -8.71
CA PHE A 70 -1.26 13.80 -9.72
C PHE A 70 -1.97 12.53 -10.19
N PHE A 71 -3.25 12.66 -10.46
CA PHE A 71 -4.09 11.57 -10.93
C PHE A 71 -4.68 11.88 -12.30
N ARG A 72 -4.98 10.83 -13.06
CA ARG A 72 -5.74 10.89 -14.30
C ARG A 72 -6.95 9.95 -14.22
N THR A 73 -8.00 10.28 -14.94
CA THR A 73 -9.11 9.36 -15.12
C THR A 73 -8.66 8.13 -15.91
N ILE A 74 -9.06 6.97 -15.46
CA ILE A 74 -8.79 5.69 -16.13
C ILE A 74 -10.09 4.93 -16.42
N ASN A 75 -10.09 4.20 -17.54
CA ASN A 75 -11.17 3.30 -17.91
C ASN A 75 -10.81 1.86 -17.54
N GLY A 76 -11.79 0.96 -17.48
CA GLY A 76 -11.59 -0.47 -17.22
C GLY A 76 -11.86 -0.90 -15.79
N ASP A 77 -11.69 -2.19 -15.48
CA ASP A 77 -11.99 -2.79 -14.19
C ASP A 77 -10.74 -2.97 -13.34
N GLY A 78 -10.83 -2.61 -12.05
CA GLY A 78 -9.76 -2.76 -11.05
C GLY A 78 -8.68 -1.66 -11.05
N PRO A 79 -7.92 -1.50 -10.00
CA PRO A 79 -6.77 -0.64 -9.96
C PRO A 79 -5.66 -1.20 -10.85
N ILE A 80 -4.98 -0.32 -11.59
CA ILE A 80 -3.83 -0.70 -12.42
C ILE A 80 -2.56 -0.55 -11.60
N GLY A 81 -1.80 -1.63 -11.46
CA GLY A 81 -0.49 -1.62 -10.84
C GLY A 81 0.59 -1.02 -11.74
N ALA A 82 1.78 -0.81 -11.20
CA ALA A 82 2.90 -0.22 -11.93
C ALA A 82 3.40 -1.11 -13.10
N GLN A 83 3.07 -2.40 -13.11
CA GLN A 83 3.28 -3.30 -14.23
C GLN A 83 2.34 -3.01 -15.42
N GLY A 84 1.31 -2.16 -15.25
CA GLY A 84 0.34 -1.84 -16.29
C GLY A 84 -0.86 -2.79 -16.37
N ILE A 85 -1.02 -3.70 -15.41
CA ILE A 85 -2.11 -4.67 -15.35
C ILE A 85 -3.00 -4.47 -14.12
N SER A 86 -4.22 -4.97 -14.18
CA SER A 86 -5.18 -4.90 -13.06
C SER A 86 -4.69 -5.72 -11.87
N LEU A 87 -4.70 -5.10 -10.69
CA LEU A 87 -4.36 -5.77 -9.45
C LEU A 87 -5.51 -6.67 -8.98
N ILE A 88 -5.17 -7.85 -8.49
CA ILE A 88 -6.12 -8.82 -7.96
C ILE A 88 -6.01 -8.83 -6.43
N PRO A 89 -7.14 -8.64 -5.71
CA PRO A 89 -7.15 -8.69 -4.25
C PRO A 89 -6.52 -9.97 -3.70
N GLU A 90 -5.64 -9.81 -2.71
CA GLU A 90 -4.93 -10.89 -2.04
C GLU A 90 -4.12 -11.81 -3.00
N ARG A 91 -3.73 -11.30 -4.18
CA ARG A 91 -2.86 -11.96 -5.16
C ARG A 91 -1.78 -11.05 -5.70
N SER A 92 -2.01 -9.75 -5.71
CA SER A 92 -1.04 -8.76 -6.15
C SER A 92 -0.33 -8.15 -4.95
N ILE A 93 0.98 -7.94 -5.10
CA ILE A 93 1.83 -7.33 -4.07
C ILE A 93 2.70 -6.24 -4.71
N ALA A 94 2.87 -5.13 -3.99
CA ALA A 94 3.82 -4.09 -4.34
C ALA A 94 5.16 -4.37 -3.66
N ILE A 95 6.25 -4.21 -4.41
CA ILE A 95 7.62 -4.56 -4.01
C ILE A 95 8.60 -3.45 -4.37
N ASP A 96 9.83 -3.57 -3.89
CA ASP A 96 10.94 -2.76 -4.39
C ASP A 96 11.38 -3.27 -5.77
N LYS A 97 11.02 -2.52 -6.81
CA LYS A 97 11.35 -2.86 -8.20
C LYS A 97 12.86 -2.85 -8.52
N ALA A 98 13.68 -2.24 -7.65
CA ALA A 98 15.13 -2.29 -7.79
C ALA A 98 15.70 -3.67 -7.40
N ILE A 99 14.93 -4.46 -6.65
CA ILE A 99 15.33 -5.78 -6.14
C ILE A 99 14.60 -6.90 -6.89
N TYR A 100 13.28 -6.76 -7.03
CA TYR A 100 12.45 -7.79 -7.66
C TYR A 100 11.86 -7.30 -8.99
N PRO A 101 12.02 -8.03 -10.10
CA PRO A 101 11.28 -7.72 -11.32
C PRO A 101 9.77 -7.94 -11.15
N TYR A 102 8.98 -7.17 -11.89
CA TYR A 102 7.54 -7.46 -11.98
C TYR A 102 7.30 -8.86 -12.55
N GLY A 103 6.25 -9.50 -12.09
CA GLY A 103 5.92 -10.89 -12.41
C GLY A 103 6.57 -11.91 -11.48
N THR A 104 7.51 -11.51 -10.60
CA THR A 104 8.10 -12.43 -9.63
C THR A 104 7.04 -13.01 -8.71
N PRO A 105 6.88 -14.35 -8.63
CA PRO A 105 6.04 -14.99 -7.64
C PRO A 105 6.68 -14.87 -6.25
N ILE A 106 5.88 -14.45 -5.27
CA ILE A 106 6.34 -14.22 -3.90
C ILE A 106 5.42 -14.97 -2.94
N TRP A 107 5.98 -15.89 -2.18
CA TRP A 107 5.27 -16.54 -1.08
C TRP A 107 5.43 -15.72 0.19
N ILE A 108 4.32 -15.39 0.82
CA ILE A 108 4.27 -14.68 2.11
C ILE A 108 3.75 -15.63 3.20
N ASP A 109 4.45 -15.68 4.32
CA ASP A 109 4.03 -16.34 5.55
C ASP A 109 4.02 -15.30 6.68
N THR A 110 2.83 -14.85 7.06
CA THR A 110 2.59 -13.81 8.07
C THR A 110 1.28 -14.09 8.81
N SER A 111 0.78 -13.10 9.55
CA SER A 111 -0.60 -13.08 10.05
C SER A 111 -1.37 -11.88 9.48
N LEU A 112 -2.67 -12.00 9.32
CA LEU A 112 -3.54 -10.84 9.15
C LEU A 112 -3.64 -10.11 10.48
N PRO A 113 -3.70 -8.76 10.47
CA PRO A 113 -3.77 -7.98 11.69
C PRO A 113 -5.09 -8.23 12.43
N LYS A 114 -5.04 -8.11 13.75
CA LYS A 114 -6.24 -7.82 14.54
C LYS A 114 -6.71 -6.43 14.17
N THR A 115 -7.99 -6.30 13.87
CA THR A 115 -8.62 -5.03 13.53
C THR A 115 -9.83 -4.79 14.43
N ARG A 116 -10.63 -3.76 14.14
CA ARG A 116 -11.90 -3.52 14.85
C ARG A 116 -12.91 -4.67 14.63
N ASN A 117 -12.90 -5.27 13.42
CA ASN A 117 -13.89 -6.27 13.00
C ASN A 117 -13.32 -7.67 12.73
N TYR A 118 -12.00 -7.82 12.74
CA TYR A 118 -11.34 -9.08 12.42
C TYR A 118 -10.32 -9.47 13.49
N ILE A 119 -10.29 -10.75 13.84
CA ILE A 119 -9.27 -11.32 14.73
C ILE A 119 -7.98 -11.57 13.94
N GLU A 120 -6.86 -11.54 14.64
CA GLU A 120 -5.59 -11.97 14.08
C GLU A 120 -5.67 -13.45 13.69
N ARG A 121 -5.13 -13.77 12.49
CA ARG A 121 -5.07 -15.14 12.02
C ARG A 121 -3.88 -15.36 11.09
N LYS A 122 -3.35 -16.58 11.09
CA LYS A 122 -2.28 -16.99 10.19
C LYS A 122 -2.67 -16.75 8.73
N TYR A 123 -1.71 -16.19 7.96
CA TYR A 123 -1.92 -15.84 6.58
C TYR A 123 -0.72 -16.28 5.75
N ARG A 124 -0.97 -17.26 4.88
CA ARG A 124 0.02 -17.82 3.97
C ARG A 124 -0.53 -17.81 2.57
N ARG A 125 0.17 -17.15 1.65
CA ARG A 125 -0.36 -17.00 0.30
C ARG A 125 0.72 -16.69 -0.72
N LEU A 126 0.48 -17.15 -1.95
CA LEU A 126 1.27 -16.77 -3.12
C LEU A 126 0.73 -15.48 -3.71
N PHE A 127 1.64 -14.57 -4.00
CA PHE A 127 1.40 -13.29 -4.66
C PHE A 127 2.23 -13.18 -5.92
N ILE A 128 1.86 -12.25 -6.80
CA ILE A 128 2.66 -11.83 -7.93
C ILE A 128 3.06 -10.36 -7.73
N ALA A 129 4.34 -10.06 -7.91
CA ALA A 129 4.87 -8.71 -7.85
C ALA A 129 4.36 -7.91 -9.06
N GLN A 130 3.36 -7.05 -8.88
CA GLN A 130 2.67 -6.34 -9.96
C GLN A 130 2.60 -4.83 -9.75
N ASP A 131 3.10 -4.37 -8.61
CA ASP A 131 3.07 -2.97 -8.23
C ASP A 131 4.34 -2.56 -7.49
N THR A 132 4.52 -1.26 -7.30
CA THR A 132 5.58 -0.65 -6.53
C THR A 132 5.11 0.67 -5.92
N GLY A 133 5.88 1.23 -5.01
CA GLY A 133 5.62 2.55 -4.42
C GLY A 133 6.90 3.23 -3.98
N GLY A 134 6.90 4.55 -3.93
CA GLY A 134 8.07 5.35 -3.54
C GLY A 134 8.61 5.01 -2.14
N ALA A 135 7.72 4.64 -1.23
CA ALA A 135 8.05 4.24 0.14
C ALA A 135 8.33 2.73 0.29
N ILE A 136 8.13 1.92 -0.75
CA ILE A 136 8.33 0.47 -0.71
C ILE A 136 9.78 0.19 -1.10
N LYS A 137 10.64 0.08 -0.09
CA LYS A 137 12.08 -0.10 -0.22
C LYS A 137 12.57 -1.30 0.59
N GLY A 138 13.53 -2.02 0.00
CA GLY A 138 14.18 -3.16 0.63
C GLY A 138 13.61 -4.53 0.26
N ALA A 139 14.43 -5.57 0.46
CA ALA A 139 14.12 -6.93 0.03
C ALA A 139 13.00 -7.62 0.83
N ILE A 140 12.75 -7.15 2.03
CA ILE A 140 11.80 -7.80 2.98
C ILE A 140 10.51 -7.00 3.15
N ARG A 141 10.31 -5.95 2.36
CA ARG A 141 9.06 -5.18 2.37
C ARG A 141 8.19 -5.56 1.18
N GLY A 142 6.93 -5.85 1.48
CA GLY A 142 5.90 -6.05 0.47
C GLY A 142 4.56 -5.52 0.97
N ASP A 143 3.89 -4.73 0.14
CA ASP A 143 2.60 -4.14 0.49
C ASP A 143 1.50 -4.92 -0.26
N ILE A 144 0.66 -5.65 0.49
CA ILE A 144 -0.37 -6.53 -0.05
C ILE A 144 -1.57 -5.70 -0.53
N PHE A 145 -2.04 -5.97 -1.73
CA PHE A 145 -3.29 -5.41 -2.22
C PHE A 145 -4.47 -6.22 -1.68
N PHE A 146 -5.19 -5.68 -0.69
CA PHE A 146 -6.36 -6.31 -0.09
C PHE A 146 -7.67 -6.07 -0.85
N GLY A 147 -7.64 -5.30 -1.93
CA GLY A 147 -8.82 -4.93 -2.69
C GLY A 147 -9.47 -3.63 -2.19
N HIS A 148 -10.76 -3.49 -2.44
CA HIS A 148 -11.58 -2.33 -2.09
C HIS A 148 -12.73 -2.74 -1.16
N GLY A 149 -13.42 -1.72 -0.61
CA GLY A 149 -14.51 -1.89 0.34
C GLY A 149 -14.02 -2.07 1.77
N LYS A 150 -14.96 -2.10 2.71
CA LYS A 150 -14.69 -2.02 4.16
C LYS A 150 -13.63 -3.02 4.65
N ARG A 151 -13.71 -4.28 4.20
CA ARG A 151 -12.74 -5.31 4.62
C ARG A 151 -11.32 -5.01 4.10
N GLY A 152 -11.21 -4.68 2.81
CA GLY A 152 -9.91 -4.40 2.20
C GLY A 152 -9.24 -3.17 2.80
N GLU A 153 -10.02 -2.11 2.99
CA GLU A 153 -9.59 -0.86 3.62
C GLU A 153 -9.11 -1.10 5.06
N GLU A 154 -9.92 -1.80 5.86
CA GLU A 154 -9.58 -2.08 7.25
C GLU A 154 -8.31 -2.93 7.36
N LEU A 155 -8.20 -4.02 6.62
CA LEU A 155 -6.99 -4.85 6.61
C LEU A 155 -5.75 -4.06 6.16
N ALA A 156 -5.86 -3.25 5.11
CA ALA A 156 -4.76 -2.44 4.60
C ALA A 156 -4.30 -1.39 5.62
N CYS A 157 -5.24 -0.72 6.30
CA CYS A 157 -4.93 0.32 7.29
C CYS A 157 -4.25 -0.22 8.56
N TYR A 158 -4.54 -1.47 8.93
CA TYR A 158 -3.96 -2.11 10.12
C TYR A 158 -2.75 -2.99 9.80
N MET A 159 -2.50 -3.32 8.52
CA MET A 159 -1.44 -4.26 8.13
C MET A 159 -0.04 -3.67 8.38
N ASN A 160 0.60 -4.15 9.42
CA ASN A 160 2.00 -3.87 9.76
C ASN A 160 2.66 -5.11 10.38
N ASN A 161 2.17 -6.30 10.02
CA ASN A 161 2.60 -7.53 10.62
C ASN A 161 3.94 -7.98 10.03
N LYS A 162 4.81 -8.45 10.91
CA LYS A 162 6.06 -9.12 10.50
C LYS A 162 5.74 -10.47 9.87
N GLY A 163 6.61 -10.93 8.97
CA GLY A 163 6.45 -12.22 8.32
C GLY A 163 7.72 -12.63 7.57
N LYS A 164 7.61 -13.76 6.87
CA LYS A 164 8.64 -14.26 5.97
C LYS A 164 8.18 -14.06 4.54
N GLN A 165 9.12 -13.64 3.70
CA GLN A 165 8.91 -13.43 2.28
C GLN A 165 9.90 -14.28 1.48
N TYR A 166 9.39 -15.05 0.53
CA TYR A 166 10.19 -15.91 -0.33
C TYR A 166 9.88 -15.59 -1.79
N ALA A 167 10.85 -15.02 -2.49
CA ALA A 167 10.76 -14.87 -3.95
C ALA A 167 11.10 -16.19 -4.62
N LEU A 168 10.27 -16.61 -5.56
CA LEU A 168 10.44 -17.88 -6.25
C LEU A 168 11.04 -17.63 -7.64
N PHE A 169 12.14 -18.32 -7.93
CA PHE A 169 12.83 -18.24 -9.22
C PHE A 169 12.93 -19.63 -9.84
N PRO A 170 12.97 -19.74 -11.17
CA PRO A 170 13.29 -20.99 -11.84
C PRO A 170 14.65 -21.55 -11.37
N LYS A 171 14.79 -22.85 -11.24
CA LYS A 171 16.04 -23.48 -10.79
C LYS A 171 17.25 -23.16 -11.67
N SER A 172 17.02 -22.82 -12.93
CA SER A 172 18.06 -22.42 -13.89
C SER A 172 18.62 -21.02 -13.67
N VAL A 173 17.94 -20.18 -12.89
CA VAL A 173 18.38 -18.82 -12.62
C VAL A 173 19.47 -18.81 -11.55
N LYS A 174 20.63 -18.25 -11.88
CA LYS A 174 21.71 -17.99 -10.91
C LYS A 174 21.30 -16.78 -10.05
N ILE A 175 20.92 -17.02 -8.82
CA ILE A 175 20.59 -15.96 -7.85
C ILE A 175 21.91 -15.46 -7.25
N PRO A 176 22.22 -14.14 -7.34
CA PRO A 176 23.39 -13.57 -6.69
C PRO A 176 23.41 -13.86 -5.18
N ASN A 177 24.59 -14.08 -4.62
CA ASN A 177 24.75 -14.49 -3.22
C ASN A 177 24.14 -13.52 -2.21
N TYR A 178 24.11 -12.22 -2.51
CA TYR A 178 23.51 -11.21 -1.62
C TYR A 178 21.97 -11.30 -1.48
N TYR A 179 21.30 -12.07 -2.35
CA TYR A 179 19.86 -12.37 -2.20
C TYR A 179 19.61 -13.69 -1.44
N ARG A 180 20.65 -14.44 -1.14
CA ARG A 180 20.52 -15.68 -0.36
C ARG A 180 20.61 -15.30 1.11
N THR A 181 19.49 -15.02 1.75
CA THR A 181 19.44 -14.94 3.21
C THR A 181 19.55 -16.34 3.79
N HIS A 182 20.43 -16.49 4.74
CA HIS A 182 20.60 -17.72 5.53
C HIS A 182 19.41 -18.00 6.42
#